data_d33f651ac4767d788492c104efec7d68
#
_entry.id   d33f651ac4767d788492c104efec7d68
#
_cell.length_a   1.000
_cell.length_b   1.000
_cell.length_c   1.000
_cell.angle_alpha   90.00
_cell.angle_beta   90.00
_cell.angle_gamma   90.00
#
_symmetry.space_group_name_H-M   'P 1'
#
loop_
_entity.id
_entity.type
_entity.pdbx_description
1 polymer ?
#
loop_
_entity_poly.entity_id
_entity_poly.type
_entity_poly.pdbx_seq_one_letter_code
_entity_poly.pdbx_strand_id
1 'polypeptide(L)'
;GIEAIAREAGFACELLEKYTSVDELKRAVADADALIVRSDKVTAEVIEAARALKIVVRAGAGYDNLDLGACTARGIVAMNTPGQNSNAVAELAVSMMIFMARNQFTPGTGHEISGKRLGIHAYGNVGRIVARYGRALGMEVSAFDPFVTDPEVFARDGVRMATSVTELYENSDYLSLHIPATAETKGSIGYDLLMSMPEGATLVNTARKEVIDEAGLARAQAE
;
A
#
# COMPACT_ATOMS: atom_id res chain seq x y z
N GLY A 1 -2.75 4.70 -24.49
CA GLY A 1 -2.20 5.22 -23.23
C GLY A 1 -2.75 6.61 -22.91
N ILE A 2 -2.29 7.25 -21.84
CA ILE A 2 -2.78 8.56 -21.34
C ILE A 2 -2.69 9.63 -22.42
N GLU A 3 -1.57 9.68 -23.19
CA GLU A 3 -1.43 10.67 -24.29
C GLU A 3 -2.51 10.57 -25.36
N ALA A 4 -2.90 9.34 -25.74
CA ALA A 4 -3.95 9.15 -26.73
C ALA A 4 -5.28 9.72 -26.24
N ILE A 5 -5.62 9.45 -24.97
CA ILE A 5 -6.83 9.96 -24.33
C ILE A 5 -6.80 11.49 -24.21
N ALA A 6 -5.64 12.06 -23.82
CA ALA A 6 -5.47 13.50 -23.70
C ALA A 6 -5.66 14.21 -25.07
N ARG A 7 -5.04 13.67 -26.12
CA ARG A 7 -5.18 14.20 -27.48
C ARG A 7 -6.62 14.09 -28.03
N GLU A 8 -7.27 12.95 -27.78
CA GLU A 8 -8.68 12.74 -28.16
C GLU A 8 -9.61 13.72 -27.44
N ALA A 9 -9.27 14.06 -26.19
CA ALA A 9 -9.97 15.08 -25.42
C ALA A 9 -9.58 16.55 -25.76
N GLY A 10 -8.68 16.74 -26.74
CA GLY A 10 -8.26 18.08 -27.19
C GLY A 10 -7.19 18.75 -26.34
N PHE A 11 -6.50 17.98 -25.47
CA PHE A 11 -5.39 18.49 -24.66
C PHE A 11 -4.04 18.32 -25.35
N ALA A 12 -3.16 19.32 -25.21
CA ALA A 12 -1.74 19.16 -25.48
C ALA A 12 -1.10 18.34 -24.35
N CYS A 13 -0.30 17.33 -24.70
CA CYS A 13 0.34 16.46 -23.73
C CYS A 13 1.83 16.43 -24.00
N GLU A 14 2.62 16.77 -23.00
CA GLU A 14 4.08 16.66 -23.00
C GLU A 14 4.50 15.54 -22.04
N LEU A 15 5.43 14.71 -22.47
CA LEU A 15 6.02 13.63 -21.67
C LEU A 15 7.40 14.05 -21.17
N LEU A 16 7.60 13.97 -19.86
CA LEU A 16 8.91 14.12 -19.24
C LEU A 16 9.38 12.76 -18.71
N GLU A 17 10.28 12.12 -19.41
CA GLU A 17 10.85 10.82 -19.04
C GLU A 17 12.35 10.95 -18.75
N LYS A 18 12.82 10.13 -17.79
CA LYS A 18 14.26 9.96 -17.49
C LYS A 18 15.00 11.27 -17.16
N TYR A 19 14.32 12.24 -16.58
CA TYR A 19 14.97 13.45 -16.11
C TYR A 19 15.89 13.13 -14.91
N THR A 20 16.94 13.93 -14.75
CA THR A 20 18.01 13.70 -13.77
C THR A 20 18.04 14.72 -12.64
N SER A 21 17.28 15.79 -12.76
CA SER A 21 17.24 16.85 -11.75
C SER A 21 15.82 17.37 -11.53
N VAL A 22 15.56 17.85 -10.32
CA VAL A 22 14.28 18.49 -9.98
C VAL A 22 14.06 19.78 -10.79
N ASP A 23 15.14 20.42 -11.26
CA ASP A 23 15.03 21.63 -12.06
C ASP A 23 14.49 21.37 -13.47
N GLU A 24 14.71 20.17 -14.01
CA GLU A 24 14.05 19.74 -15.26
C GLU A 24 12.54 19.59 -15.05
N LEU A 25 12.12 18.99 -13.96
CA LEU A 25 10.72 18.88 -13.61
C LEU A 25 10.09 20.27 -13.40
N LYS A 26 10.77 21.17 -12.66
CA LYS A 26 10.30 22.56 -12.47
C LYS A 26 10.12 23.31 -13.77
N ARG A 27 11.00 23.13 -14.74
CA ARG A 27 10.88 23.75 -16.07
C ARG A 27 9.70 23.18 -16.86
N ALA A 28 9.54 21.86 -16.84
CA ALA A 28 8.46 21.17 -17.55
C ALA A 28 7.07 21.54 -17.01
N VAL A 29 6.93 21.78 -15.70
CA VAL A 29 5.64 22.13 -15.10
C VAL A 29 5.34 23.61 -15.09
N ALA A 30 6.29 24.49 -15.51
CA ALA A 30 6.17 25.93 -15.33
C ALA A 30 4.89 26.53 -15.93
N ASP A 31 4.47 26.06 -17.10
CA ASP A 31 3.30 26.54 -17.82
C ASP A 31 2.22 25.43 -18.02
N ALA A 32 2.36 24.29 -17.29
CA ALA A 32 1.40 23.22 -17.37
C ALA A 32 0.11 23.55 -16.57
N ASP A 33 -1.07 23.31 -17.18
CA ASP A 33 -2.37 23.39 -16.50
C ASP A 33 -2.67 22.18 -15.64
N ALA A 34 -2.15 21.00 -16.00
CA ALA A 34 -2.36 19.74 -15.31
C ALA A 34 -1.08 18.92 -15.27
N LEU A 35 -0.87 18.20 -14.18
CA LEU A 35 0.28 17.32 -13.99
C LEU A 35 -0.20 15.91 -13.61
N ILE A 36 0.26 14.90 -14.35
CA ILE A 36 0.03 13.49 -14.00
C ILE A 36 1.38 12.87 -13.64
N VAL A 37 1.49 12.35 -12.43
CA VAL A 37 2.70 11.69 -11.92
C VAL A 37 2.39 10.30 -11.39
N ARG A 38 3.40 9.44 -11.34
CA ARG A 38 3.27 8.15 -10.65
C ARG A 38 4.17 8.07 -9.41
N SER A 39 5.46 8.29 -9.57
CA SER A 39 6.45 8.14 -8.50
C SER A 39 7.24 9.41 -8.21
N ASP A 40 7.11 10.41 -9.07
CA ASP A 40 7.80 11.68 -8.96
C ASP A 40 7.33 12.45 -7.72
N LYS A 41 8.25 13.10 -7.04
CA LYS A 41 7.95 13.90 -5.86
C LYS A 41 7.49 15.29 -6.31
N VAL A 42 6.24 15.61 -6.05
CA VAL A 42 5.66 16.93 -6.27
C VAL A 42 5.73 17.71 -4.96
N THR A 43 6.92 18.27 -4.71
CA THR A 43 7.24 19.06 -3.52
C THR A 43 6.68 20.48 -3.62
N ALA A 44 6.73 21.24 -2.51
CA ALA A 44 6.36 22.65 -2.49
C ALA A 44 7.12 23.46 -3.57
N GLU A 45 8.41 23.19 -3.78
CA GLU A 45 9.22 23.86 -4.81
C GLU A 45 8.73 23.59 -6.25
N VAL A 46 8.29 22.34 -6.53
CA VAL A 46 7.71 21.99 -7.84
C VAL A 46 6.38 22.69 -8.04
N ILE A 47 5.54 22.72 -7.00
CA ILE A 47 4.25 23.41 -7.03
C ILE A 47 4.45 24.93 -7.19
N GLU A 48 5.43 25.52 -6.53
CA GLU A 48 5.77 26.94 -6.66
C GLU A 48 6.19 27.31 -8.10
N ALA A 49 7.00 26.44 -8.72
CA ALA A 49 7.44 26.63 -10.11
C ALA A 49 6.28 26.51 -11.13
N ALA A 50 5.25 25.75 -10.83
CA ALA A 50 4.12 25.45 -11.71
C ALA A 50 3.07 26.56 -11.69
N ARG A 51 3.30 27.65 -12.40
CA ARG A 51 2.51 28.91 -12.33
C ARG A 51 1.06 28.77 -12.78
N ALA A 52 0.80 27.95 -13.80
CA ALA A 52 -0.51 27.74 -14.40
C ALA A 52 -1.26 26.50 -13.86
N LEU A 53 -0.63 25.71 -12.97
CA LEU A 53 -1.12 24.41 -12.53
C LEU A 53 -2.45 24.53 -11.77
N LYS A 54 -3.44 23.76 -12.19
CA LYS A 54 -4.78 23.69 -11.62
C LYS A 54 -5.05 22.36 -10.92
N ILE A 55 -4.40 21.28 -11.41
CA ILE A 55 -4.65 19.93 -10.94
C ILE A 55 -3.37 19.07 -11.02
N VAL A 56 -3.15 18.28 -9.96
CA VAL A 56 -2.16 17.20 -9.93
C VAL A 56 -2.87 15.87 -9.75
N VAL A 57 -2.61 14.91 -10.60
CA VAL A 57 -3.15 13.55 -10.51
C VAL A 57 -2.02 12.55 -10.26
N ARG A 58 -2.05 11.88 -9.13
CA ARG A 58 -1.19 10.73 -8.88
C ARG A 58 -1.83 9.48 -9.49
N ALA A 59 -1.18 8.89 -10.49
CA ALA A 59 -1.62 7.63 -11.11
C ALA A 59 -1.32 6.44 -10.19
N GLY A 60 -2.11 6.28 -9.14
CA GLY A 60 -2.03 5.22 -8.13
C GLY A 60 -2.74 5.58 -6.83
N ALA A 61 -2.77 4.66 -5.87
CA ALA A 61 -3.55 4.82 -4.64
C ALA A 61 -2.85 5.70 -3.57
N GLY A 62 -1.55 5.46 -3.29
CA GLY A 62 -0.78 6.28 -2.37
C GLY A 62 -0.55 7.69 -2.94
N TYR A 63 -0.42 8.69 -2.09
CA TYR A 63 -0.19 10.09 -2.50
C TYR A 63 0.86 10.78 -1.61
N ASP A 64 1.66 10.00 -0.93
CA ASP A 64 2.75 10.44 -0.05
C ASP A 64 3.88 11.18 -0.79
N ASN A 65 3.88 11.12 -2.12
CA ASN A 65 4.77 11.89 -2.99
C ASN A 65 4.23 13.27 -3.41
N LEU A 66 3.02 13.66 -2.96
CA LEU A 66 2.42 14.96 -3.22
C LEU A 66 2.43 15.84 -1.97
N ASP A 67 2.89 17.08 -2.08
CA ASP A 67 2.73 18.08 -1.03
C ASP A 67 1.31 18.68 -1.07
N LEU A 68 0.41 18.06 -0.30
CA LEU A 68 -0.99 18.48 -0.24
C LEU A 68 -1.16 19.88 0.39
N GLY A 69 -0.28 20.24 1.33
CA GLY A 69 -0.29 21.57 1.95
C GLY A 69 -0.01 22.66 0.94
N ALA A 70 1.03 22.47 0.13
CA ALA A 70 1.37 23.40 -0.95
C ALA A 70 0.28 23.45 -2.04
N CYS A 71 -0.30 22.30 -2.41
CA CYS A 71 -1.44 22.27 -3.34
C CYS A 71 -2.61 23.10 -2.80
N THR A 72 -3.00 22.88 -1.55
CA THR A 72 -4.11 23.57 -0.90
C THR A 72 -3.85 25.08 -0.83
N ALA A 73 -2.65 25.50 -0.43
CA ALA A 73 -2.28 26.92 -0.33
C ALA A 73 -2.40 27.68 -1.66
N ARG A 74 -2.26 26.95 -2.79
CA ARG A 74 -2.38 27.50 -4.14
C ARG A 74 -3.70 27.20 -4.84
N GLY A 75 -4.65 26.56 -4.16
CA GLY A 75 -5.94 26.18 -4.74
C GLY A 75 -5.83 25.13 -5.85
N ILE A 76 -4.74 24.31 -5.84
CA ILE A 76 -4.50 23.24 -6.81
C ILE A 76 -5.21 21.97 -6.32
N VAL A 77 -6.01 21.36 -7.19
CA VAL A 77 -6.69 20.10 -6.89
C VAL A 77 -5.68 18.95 -6.93
N ALA A 78 -5.56 18.18 -5.85
CA ALA A 78 -4.78 16.97 -5.81
C ALA A 78 -5.68 15.73 -5.86
N MET A 79 -5.43 14.83 -6.79
CA MET A 79 -6.20 13.60 -6.99
C MET A 79 -5.30 12.36 -7.02
N ASN A 80 -5.89 11.23 -6.69
CA ASN A 80 -5.28 9.92 -6.83
C ASN A 80 -6.26 8.93 -7.50
N THR A 81 -5.81 7.68 -7.76
CA THR A 81 -6.64 6.63 -8.36
C THR A 81 -6.75 5.44 -7.41
N PRO A 82 -7.56 5.55 -6.33
CA PRO A 82 -7.68 4.48 -5.35
C PRO A 82 -8.32 3.23 -5.96
N GLY A 83 -7.83 2.06 -5.55
CA GLY A 83 -8.37 0.77 -5.97
C GLY A 83 -7.84 0.22 -7.31
N GLN A 84 -7.30 1.05 -8.19
CA GLN A 84 -6.94 0.64 -9.56
C GLN A 84 -5.83 -0.42 -9.62
N ASN A 85 -4.90 -0.42 -8.67
CA ASN A 85 -3.82 -1.40 -8.58
C ASN A 85 -4.03 -2.46 -7.48
N SER A 86 -5.19 -2.46 -6.82
CA SER A 86 -5.41 -3.30 -5.63
C SER A 86 -5.29 -4.78 -5.92
N ASN A 87 -5.77 -5.22 -7.09
CA ASN A 87 -5.66 -6.62 -7.48
C ASN A 87 -4.19 -7.04 -7.67
N ALA A 88 -3.39 -6.24 -8.36
CA ALA A 88 -1.96 -6.53 -8.57
C ALA A 88 -1.18 -6.59 -7.24
N VAL A 89 -1.49 -5.70 -6.29
CA VAL A 89 -0.88 -5.73 -4.95
C VAL A 89 -1.30 -6.97 -4.17
N ALA A 90 -2.56 -7.37 -4.26
CA ALA A 90 -3.07 -8.58 -3.60
C ALA A 90 -2.44 -9.86 -4.17
N GLU A 91 -2.29 -9.94 -5.50
CA GLU A 91 -1.58 -11.04 -6.17
C GLU A 91 -0.12 -11.13 -5.72
N LEU A 92 0.57 -9.99 -5.62
CA LEU A 92 1.93 -9.93 -5.10
C LEU A 92 2.00 -10.44 -3.65
N ALA A 93 1.12 -9.96 -2.76
CA ALA A 93 1.11 -10.37 -1.35
C ALA A 93 0.91 -11.89 -1.21
N VAL A 94 -0.05 -12.47 -1.91
CA VAL A 94 -0.31 -13.92 -1.88
C VAL A 94 0.83 -14.70 -2.51
N SER A 95 1.43 -14.20 -3.59
CA SER A 95 2.60 -14.83 -4.22
C SER A 95 3.80 -14.87 -3.27
N MET A 96 4.02 -13.82 -2.48
CA MET A 96 5.06 -13.78 -1.44
C MET A 96 4.80 -14.82 -0.34
N MET A 97 3.54 -15.00 0.09
CA MET A 97 3.19 -16.05 1.07
C MET A 97 3.51 -17.44 0.52
N ILE A 98 3.12 -17.73 -0.71
CA ILE A 98 3.41 -19.01 -1.38
C ILE A 98 4.93 -19.20 -1.53
N PHE A 99 5.65 -18.16 -1.94
CA PHE A 99 7.10 -18.18 -2.08
C PHE A 99 7.79 -18.55 -0.77
N MET A 100 7.38 -17.95 0.35
CA MET A 100 7.91 -18.28 1.67
C MET A 100 7.52 -19.70 2.11
N ALA A 101 6.26 -20.10 1.95
CA ALA A 101 5.78 -21.44 2.26
C ALA A 101 6.52 -22.54 1.49
N ARG A 102 6.94 -22.25 0.26
CA ARG A 102 7.69 -23.17 -0.62
C ARG A 102 9.20 -23.01 -0.50
N ASN A 103 9.69 -22.51 0.65
CA ASN A 103 11.12 -22.32 0.92
C ASN A 103 11.84 -21.53 -0.19
N GLN A 104 11.21 -20.42 -0.62
CA GLN A 104 11.72 -19.51 -1.67
C GLN A 104 12.01 -20.24 -3.01
N PHE A 105 11.29 -21.34 -3.27
CA PHE A 105 11.49 -22.26 -4.39
C PHE A 105 12.91 -22.86 -4.48
N THR A 106 13.65 -22.87 -3.37
CA THR A 106 14.93 -23.55 -3.27
C THR A 106 14.73 -25.04 -3.02
N PRO A 107 15.72 -25.91 -3.35
CA PRO A 107 15.63 -27.34 -3.02
C PRO A 107 15.37 -27.55 -1.52
N GLY A 108 14.38 -28.37 -1.20
CA GLY A 108 14.00 -28.69 0.17
C GLY A 108 12.49 -28.84 0.33
N THR A 109 12.06 -29.18 1.54
CA THR A 109 10.64 -29.38 1.85
C THR A 109 10.02 -28.05 2.28
N GLY A 110 9.03 -27.59 1.54
CA GLY A 110 8.14 -26.51 1.95
C GLY A 110 6.90 -27.05 2.67
N HIS A 111 5.98 -26.16 2.98
CA HIS A 111 4.67 -26.51 3.57
C HIS A 111 3.52 -25.90 2.77
N GLU A 112 2.30 -26.32 3.07
CA GLU A 112 1.09 -25.77 2.49
C GLU A 112 0.63 -24.54 3.28
N ILE A 113 -0.02 -23.61 2.59
CA ILE A 113 -0.70 -22.47 3.25
C ILE A 113 -2.16 -22.80 3.58
N SER A 114 -2.72 -23.85 2.99
CA SER A 114 -4.07 -24.32 3.29
C SER A 114 -4.19 -24.71 4.78
N GLY A 115 -5.28 -24.33 5.42
CA GLY A 115 -5.49 -24.51 6.86
C GLY A 115 -4.67 -23.57 7.76
N LYS A 116 -3.83 -22.72 7.20
CA LYS A 116 -3.08 -21.70 7.98
C LYS A 116 -3.94 -20.47 8.21
N ARG A 117 -3.66 -19.76 9.32
CA ARG A 117 -4.35 -18.55 9.73
C ARG A 117 -3.71 -17.35 9.04
N LEU A 118 -4.52 -16.62 8.26
CA LEU A 118 -4.13 -15.38 7.60
C LEU A 118 -4.73 -14.19 8.31
N GLY A 119 -3.90 -13.35 8.90
CA GLY A 119 -4.27 -12.04 9.43
C GLY A 119 -4.12 -10.94 8.37
N ILE A 120 -5.08 -10.05 8.31
CA ILE A 120 -5.08 -8.91 7.41
C ILE A 120 -5.17 -7.62 8.22
N HIS A 121 -4.11 -6.83 8.24
CA HIS A 121 -4.07 -5.53 8.92
C HIS A 121 -4.43 -4.43 7.94
N ALA A 122 -5.59 -3.85 8.10
CA ALA A 122 -6.41 -2.97 7.27
C ALA A 122 -7.24 -3.71 6.21
N TYR A 123 -8.57 -3.51 6.29
CA TYR A 123 -9.56 -4.22 5.49
C TYR A 123 -10.19 -3.32 4.42
N GLY A 124 -9.31 -2.59 3.70
CA GLY A 124 -9.65 -1.74 2.55
C GLY A 124 -9.65 -2.51 1.22
N ASN A 125 -9.42 -1.79 0.12
CA ASN A 125 -9.46 -2.34 -1.24
C ASN A 125 -8.52 -3.55 -1.44
N VAL A 126 -7.27 -3.46 -0.97
CA VAL A 126 -6.29 -4.55 -1.10
C VAL A 126 -6.60 -5.68 -0.13
N GLY A 127 -6.82 -5.35 1.15
CA GLY A 127 -7.07 -6.35 2.20
C GLY A 127 -8.23 -7.29 1.88
N ARG A 128 -9.34 -6.77 1.33
CA ARG A 128 -10.48 -7.57 0.90
C ARG A 128 -10.16 -8.54 -0.24
N ILE A 129 -9.30 -8.12 -1.18
CA ILE A 129 -8.89 -9.01 -2.28
C ILE A 129 -7.95 -10.09 -1.76
N VAL A 130 -7.00 -9.74 -0.88
CA VAL A 130 -6.11 -10.72 -0.22
C VAL A 130 -6.93 -11.73 0.59
N ALA A 131 -7.96 -11.28 1.32
CA ALA A 131 -8.87 -12.15 2.05
C ALA A 131 -9.54 -13.16 1.13
N ARG A 132 -10.09 -12.68 0.01
CA ARG A 132 -10.72 -13.55 -1.01
C ARG A 132 -9.75 -14.60 -1.55
N TYR A 133 -8.53 -14.22 -1.85
CA TYR A 133 -7.50 -15.14 -2.35
C TYR A 133 -7.04 -16.12 -1.27
N GLY A 134 -6.79 -15.66 -0.05
CA GLY A 134 -6.43 -16.53 1.07
C GLY A 134 -7.50 -17.60 1.33
N ARG A 135 -8.77 -17.21 1.35
CA ARG A 135 -9.88 -18.17 1.49
C ARG A 135 -9.97 -19.16 0.33
N ALA A 136 -9.78 -18.71 -0.91
CA ALA A 136 -9.78 -19.58 -2.08
C ALA A 136 -8.62 -20.60 -2.03
N LEU A 137 -7.53 -20.29 -1.34
CA LEU A 137 -6.40 -21.18 -1.08
C LEU A 137 -6.55 -22.02 0.20
N GLY A 138 -7.74 -21.98 0.85
CA GLY A 138 -8.05 -22.79 2.02
C GLY A 138 -7.51 -22.25 3.35
N MET A 139 -7.12 -20.97 3.41
CA MET A 139 -6.69 -20.33 4.66
C MET A 139 -7.88 -19.91 5.53
N GLU A 140 -7.67 -19.87 6.86
CA GLU A 140 -8.58 -19.26 7.82
C GLU A 140 -8.26 -17.78 7.93
N VAL A 141 -9.17 -16.92 7.47
CA VAL A 141 -8.88 -15.48 7.33
C VAL A 141 -9.53 -14.68 8.44
N SER A 142 -8.73 -13.84 9.09
CA SER A 142 -9.18 -12.80 10.01
C SER A 142 -8.63 -11.43 9.59
N ALA A 143 -9.33 -10.36 9.95
CA ALA A 143 -8.89 -9.01 9.63
C ALA A 143 -9.20 -8.03 10.75
N PHE A 144 -8.39 -6.98 10.84
CA PHE A 144 -8.59 -5.84 11.72
C PHE A 144 -8.46 -4.53 10.92
N ASP A 145 -9.42 -3.64 11.09
CA ASP A 145 -9.37 -2.29 10.55
C ASP A 145 -10.15 -1.35 11.51
N PRO A 146 -9.52 -0.31 12.08
CA PRO A 146 -10.19 0.59 13.03
C PRO A 146 -11.30 1.43 12.38
N PHE A 147 -11.32 1.54 11.06
CA PHE A 147 -12.31 2.31 10.30
C PHE A 147 -13.44 1.45 9.74
N VAL A 148 -13.32 0.13 9.78
CA VAL A 148 -14.35 -0.83 9.36
C VAL A 148 -14.88 -1.53 10.61
N THR A 149 -15.88 -0.95 11.24
CA THR A 149 -16.39 -1.40 12.55
C THR A 149 -17.66 -2.27 12.45
N ASP A 150 -18.26 -2.37 11.27
CA ASP A 150 -19.45 -3.20 11.05
C ASP A 150 -19.05 -4.67 10.83
N PRO A 151 -19.37 -5.60 11.76
CA PRO A 151 -19.03 -7.02 11.63
C PRO A 151 -19.64 -7.69 10.39
N GLU A 152 -20.77 -7.20 9.91
CA GLU A 152 -21.45 -7.73 8.73
C GLU A 152 -20.59 -7.58 7.45
N VAL A 153 -19.70 -6.57 7.42
CA VAL A 153 -18.78 -6.37 6.32
C VAL A 153 -17.78 -7.54 6.21
N PHE A 154 -17.31 -8.02 7.35
CA PHE A 154 -16.37 -9.16 7.41
C PHE A 154 -17.13 -10.49 7.21
N ALA A 155 -18.30 -10.64 7.82
CA ALA A 155 -19.09 -11.84 7.73
C ALA A 155 -19.52 -12.17 6.30
N ARG A 156 -19.93 -11.17 5.52
CA ARG A 156 -20.27 -11.32 4.09
C ARG A 156 -19.10 -11.87 3.26
N ASP A 157 -17.89 -11.45 3.59
CA ASP A 157 -16.69 -11.91 2.93
C ASP A 157 -16.19 -13.25 3.50
N GLY A 158 -16.86 -13.80 4.55
CA GLY A 158 -16.47 -15.00 5.28
C GLY A 158 -15.14 -14.85 6.00
N VAL A 159 -14.89 -13.67 6.54
CA VAL A 159 -13.67 -13.28 7.26
C VAL A 159 -14.06 -13.05 8.73
N ARG A 160 -13.21 -13.47 9.66
CA ARG A 160 -13.40 -13.19 11.08
C ARG A 160 -12.88 -11.78 11.39
N MET A 161 -13.71 -10.96 12.00
CA MET A 161 -13.28 -9.67 12.53
C MET A 161 -12.47 -9.89 13.82
N ALA A 162 -11.23 -9.43 13.86
CA ALA A 162 -10.45 -9.37 15.10
C ALA A 162 -10.87 -8.14 15.91
N THR A 163 -10.89 -8.26 17.24
CA THR A 163 -11.34 -7.20 18.16
C THR A 163 -10.23 -6.18 18.45
N SER A 164 -8.98 -6.57 18.21
CA SER A 164 -7.81 -5.69 18.35
C SER A 164 -6.69 -6.08 17.39
N VAL A 165 -5.74 -5.17 17.21
CA VAL A 165 -4.54 -5.45 16.43
C VAL A 165 -3.70 -6.55 17.08
N THR A 166 -3.60 -6.59 18.40
CA THR A 166 -2.86 -7.62 19.13
C THR A 166 -3.49 -8.99 18.92
N GLU A 167 -4.81 -9.13 19.07
CA GLU A 167 -5.52 -10.38 18.78
C GLU A 167 -5.27 -10.87 17.36
N LEU A 168 -5.24 -9.96 16.38
CA LEU A 168 -4.95 -10.33 15.00
C LEU A 168 -3.56 -10.96 14.87
N TYR A 169 -2.53 -10.33 15.47
CA TYR A 169 -1.15 -10.80 15.38
C TYR A 169 -0.95 -12.14 16.10
N GLU A 170 -1.45 -12.28 17.32
CA GLU A 170 -1.37 -13.53 18.11
C GLU A 170 -1.97 -14.74 17.38
N ASN A 171 -2.92 -14.50 16.49
CA ASN A 171 -3.66 -15.53 15.78
C ASN A 171 -3.32 -15.63 14.29
N SER A 172 -2.14 -15.19 13.87
CA SER A 172 -1.74 -15.17 12.46
C SER A 172 -0.47 -15.97 12.22
N ASP A 173 -0.57 -17.03 11.42
CA ASP A 173 0.62 -17.75 10.89
C ASP A 173 1.22 -16.97 9.72
N TYR A 174 0.37 -16.26 8.98
CA TYR A 174 0.71 -15.29 7.95
C TYR A 174 0.01 -13.97 8.25
N LEU A 175 0.74 -12.87 8.20
CA LEU A 175 0.18 -11.55 8.41
C LEU A 175 0.47 -10.65 7.21
N SER A 176 -0.56 -10.04 6.64
CA SER A 176 -0.45 -9.14 5.48
C SER A 176 -0.81 -7.71 5.87
N LEU A 177 0.12 -6.78 5.62
CA LEU A 177 -0.03 -5.37 5.96
C LEU A 177 -0.54 -4.56 4.76
N HIS A 178 -1.60 -3.79 5.00
CA HIS A 178 -2.21 -2.90 4.00
C HIS A 178 -2.52 -1.51 4.57
N ILE A 179 -1.94 -1.19 5.72
CA ILE A 179 -2.11 0.12 6.39
C ILE A 179 -1.33 1.22 5.66
N PRO A 180 -1.88 2.44 5.55
CA PRO A 180 -1.15 3.58 5.01
C PRO A 180 -0.08 4.04 6.00
N ALA A 181 0.96 4.74 5.52
CA ALA A 181 1.94 5.41 6.37
C ALA A 181 1.44 6.82 6.72
N THR A 182 0.83 6.96 7.87
CA THR A 182 0.40 8.24 8.45
C THR A 182 1.25 8.60 9.68
N ALA A 183 1.00 9.73 10.29
CA ALA A 183 1.68 10.10 11.54
C ALA A 183 1.44 9.07 12.65
N GLU A 184 0.25 8.47 12.68
CA GLU A 184 -0.18 7.49 13.70
C GLU A 184 0.33 6.08 13.41
N THR A 185 0.52 5.72 12.13
CA THR A 185 0.89 4.36 11.73
C THR A 185 2.38 4.16 11.49
N LYS A 186 3.16 5.22 11.34
CA LYS A 186 4.62 5.14 11.23
C LYS A 186 5.22 4.54 12.50
N GLY A 187 6.01 3.46 12.34
CA GLY A 187 6.63 2.73 13.43
C GLY A 187 5.65 2.05 14.39
N SER A 188 4.35 1.96 14.04
CA SER A 188 3.34 1.36 14.92
C SER A 188 3.50 -0.16 15.07
N ILE A 189 4.19 -0.79 14.14
CA ILE A 189 4.47 -2.23 14.20
C ILE A 189 5.87 -2.41 14.79
N GLY A 190 5.93 -2.43 16.12
CA GLY A 190 7.15 -2.55 16.90
C GLY A 190 7.40 -3.96 17.42
N TYR A 191 8.48 -4.10 18.19
CA TYR A 191 8.96 -5.37 18.74
C TYR A 191 7.87 -6.16 19.48
N ASP A 192 7.15 -5.57 20.42
CA ASP A 192 6.17 -6.30 21.25
C ASP A 192 5.03 -6.89 20.40
N LEU A 193 4.59 -6.15 19.39
CA LEU A 193 3.55 -6.64 18.48
C LEU A 193 4.06 -7.76 17.57
N LEU A 194 5.31 -7.67 17.10
CA LEU A 194 5.93 -8.72 16.29
C LEU A 194 6.15 -9.98 17.11
N MET A 195 6.59 -9.85 18.36
CA MET A 195 6.79 -10.98 19.28
C MET A 195 5.50 -11.63 19.76
N SER A 196 4.34 -10.97 19.59
CA SER A 196 3.05 -11.60 19.88
C SER A 196 2.62 -12.61 18.81
N MET A 197 3.26 -12.60 17.64
CA MET A 197 2.98 -13.55 16.57
C MET A 197 3.48 -14.97 16.95
N PRO A 198 2.83 -16.02 16.44
CA PRO A 198 3.33 -17.38 16.61
C PRO A 198 4.77 -17.56 16.10
N GLU A 199 5.54 -18.44 16.74
CA GLU A 199 6.87 -18.78 16.25
C GLU A 199 6.81 -19.29 14.80
N GLY A 200 7.71 -18.79 13.96
CA GLY A 200 7.76 -19.11 12.53
C GLY A 200 6.69 -18.41 11.68
N ALA A 201 5.94 -17.50 12.25
CA ALA A 201 4.97 -16.71 11.48
C ALA A 201 5.65 -15.86 10.40
N THR A 202 4.91 -15.61 9.31
CA THR A 202 5.41 -14.85 8.16
C THR A 202 4.70 -13.50 8.07
N LEU A 203 5.46 -12.41 8.09
CA LEU A 203 4.98 -11.04 7.85
C LEU A 203 5.20 -10.64 6.40
N VAL A 204 4.13 -10.21 5.72
CA VAL A 204 4.17 -9.68 4.35
C VAL A 204 3.79 -8.21 4.37
N ASN A 205 4.70 -7.34 3.93
CA ASN A 205 4.44 -5.91 3.83
C ASN A 205 4.51 -5.45 2.36
N THR A 206 3.36 -5.26 1.76
CA THR A 206 3.20 -4.64 0.42
C THR A 206 2.66 -3.20 0.51
N ALA A 207 2.56 -2.66 1.73
CA ALA A 207 2.08 -1.30 1.99
C ALA A 207 3.23 -0.27 1.97
N ARG A 208 3.81 0.03 3.12
CA ARG A 208 4.92 0.98 3.27
C ARG A 208 5.89 0.47 4.33
N LYS A 209 7.20 0.61 4.10
CA LYS A 209 8.22 0.20 5.07
C LYS A 209 8.14 0.99 6.37
N GLU A 210 7.75 2.25 6.28
CA GLU A 210 7.68 3.20 7.38
C GLU A 210 6.67 2.81 8.48
N VAL A 211 5.75 1.89 8.23
CA VAL A 211 4.81 1.41 9.26
C VAL A 211 5.47 0.47 10.26
N ILE A 212 6.61 -0.12 9.90
CA ILE A 212 7.37 -1.03 10.76
C ILE A 212 8.47 -0.23 11.46
N ASP A 213 8.62 -0.45 12.78
CA ASP A 213 9.83 -0.06 13.51
C ASP A 213 10.98 -1.00 13.10
N GLU A 214 11.93 -0.49 12.32
CA GLU A 214 13.05 -1.28 11.80
C GLU A 214 13.92 -1.87 12.93
N ALA A 215 14.11 -1.13 14.03
CA ALA A 215 14.89 -1.61 15.18
C ALA A 215 14.15 -2.73 15.92
N GLY A 216 12.84 -2.57 16.12
CA GLY A 216 11.98 -3.59 16.70
C GLY A 216 11.93 -4.86 15.86
N LEU A 217 11.83 -4.71 14.52
CA LEU A 217 11.86 -5.86 13.60
C LEU A 217 13.21 -6.60 13.67
N ALA A 218 14.33 -5.87 13.61
CA ALA A 218 15.66 -6.50 13.67
C ALA A 218 15.87 -7.26 14.99
N ARG A 219 15.36 -6.73 16.10
CA ARG A 219 15.40 -7.39 17.40
C ARG A 219 14.53 -8.67 17.40
N ALA A 220 13.30 -8.58 16.92
CA ALA A 220 12.38 -9.72 16.87
C ALA A 220 12.88 -10.88 15.96
N GLN A 221 13.68 -10.56 14.94
CA GLN A 221 14.31 -11.56 14.08
C GLN A 221 15.53 -12.24 14.69
N ALA A 222 16.13 -11.63 15.70
CA ALA A 222 17.33 -12.15 16.36
C ALA A 222 17.03 -13.06 17.56
N GLU A 223 15.83 -13.04 18.10
CA GLU A 223 15.33 -13.85 19.22
C GLU A 223 14.48 -15.02 18.71
#